data_872161f3dad4f5cd60b5c089f0b18d2a
#
_entry.id   872161f3dad4f5cd60b5c089f0b18d2a
#
_cell.length_a   1.000
_cell.length_b   1.000
_cell.length_c   1.000
_cell.angle_alpha   90.00
_cell.angle_beta   90.00
_cell.angle_gamma   90.00
#
_symmetry.space_group_name_H-M   'P 1'
#
loop_
_entity.id
_entity.type
_entity.pdbx_description
1 polymer ?
#
loop_
_entity_poly.entity_id
_entity_poly.type
_entity_poly.pdbx_seq_one_letter_code
_entity_poly.pdbx_strand_id
1 'polypeptide(L)'
;MKLKPFLPIIISGVIFIIFLFLPASWFTGLVTNKTLADNRISLTDQVLKGTLIQNKLFESNKYYPIYGSSELEKDDPFNPGIALNKQNASKETFLIGAGGSTDLINAVELAAQYDNLKGKKFTFIISPQWFTNHGLTNQNFDARMSQSQINQMFNQKDMPANLKKRYAQRLLQFPHAHNKSYLCLLYTSLSGLA
;
A
#
# COMPACT_ATOMS: atom_id res chain seq x y z
N MET A 1 45.47 2.95 -23.18
CA MET A 1 44.91 3.26 -21.84
C MET A 1 44.58 1.96 -21.11
N LYS A 2 45.22 1.66 -19.95
CA LYS A 2 45.01 0.37 -19.25
C LYS A 2 43.65 0.44 -18.47
N LEU A 3 42.59 -0.09 -19.07
CA LEU A 3 41.24 -0.15 -18.47
C LEU A 3 41.13 -1.11 -17.25
N LYS A 4 42.17 -1.95 -17.03
CA LYS A 4 42.12 -2.99 -15.97
C LYS A 4 41.77 -2.50 -14.56
N PRO A 5 42.26 -1.35 -14.03
CA PRO A 5 41.91 -0.90 -12.69
C PRO A 5 40.46 -0.38 -12.57
N PHE A 6 39.81 0.01 -13.67
CA PHE A 6 38.45 0.55 -13.68
C PHE A 6 37.36 -0.51 -13.92
N LEU A 7 37.76 -1.73 -14.31
CA LEU A 7 36.84 -2.81 -14.65
C LEU A 7 35.85 -3.16 -13.50
N PRO A 8 36.27 -3.26 -12.22
CA PRO A 8 35.34 -3.53 -11.12
C PRO A 8 34.29 -2.41 -10.94
N ILE A 9 34.70 -1.15 -11.14
CA ILE A 9 33.80 0.01 -11.02
C ILE A 9 32.75 -0.03 -12.14
N ILE A 10 33.18 -0.33 -13.36
CA ILE A 10 32.25 -0.46 -14.51
C ILE A 10 31.27 -1.60 -14.29
N ILE A 11 31.76 -2.77 -13.86
CA ILE A 11 30.91 -3.93 -13.59
C ILE A 11 29.88 -3.62 -12.49
N SER A 12 30.30 -3.03 -11.37
CA SER A 12 29.38 -2.67 -10.28
C SER A 12 28.35 -1.63 -10.72
N GLY A 13 28.75 -0.65 -11.54
CA GLY A 13 27.84 0.32 -12.12
C GLY A 13 26.79 -0.31 -13.03
N VAL A 14 27.21 -1.24 -13.89
CA VAL A 14 26.29 -1.99 -14.77
C VAL A 14 25.31 -2.83 -13.95
N ILE A 15 25.78 -3.56 -12.93
CA ILE A 15 24.92 -4.35 -12.03
C ILE A 15 23.93 -3.45 -11.32
N PHE A 16 24.37 -2.29 -10.82
CA PHE A 16 23.49 -1.33 -10.15
C PHE A 16 22.42 -0.78 -11.10
N ILE A 17 22.79 -0.44 -12.32
CA ILE A 17 21.83 0.00 -13.35
C ILE A 17 20.80 -1.09 -13.64
N ILE A 18 21.23 -2.35 -13.86
CA ILE A 18 20.33 -3.47 -14.06
C ILE A 18 19.37 -3.60 -12.88
N PHE A 19 19.87 -3.51 -11.65
CA PHE A 19 19.05 -3.59 -10.45
C PHE A 19 17.97 -2.50 -10.38
N LEU A 20 18.28 -1.26 -10.80
CA LEU A 20 17.31 -0.16 -10.83
C LEU A 20 16.15 -0.37 -11.81
N PHE A 21 16.38 -1.16 -12.87
CA PHE A 21 15.35 -1.46 -13.89
C PHE A 21 14.63 -2.78 -13.66
N LEU A 22 14.91 -3.50 -12.55
CA LEU A 22 14.19 -4.72 -12.23
C LEU A 22 12.71 -4.42 -11.95
N PRO A 23 11.77 -5.13 -12.58
CA PRO A 23 10.35 -4.94 -12.32
C PRO A 23 10.01 -5.26 -10.86
N ALA A 24 9.13 -4.46 -10.25
CA ALA A 24 8.68 -4.67 -8.87
C ALA A 24 8.09 -6.09 -8.63
N SER A 25 7.56 -6.73 -9.66
CA SER A 25 7.06 -8.11 -9.62
C SER A 25 8.13 -9.16 -9.24
N TRP A 26 9.41 -8.90 -9.55
CA TRP A 26 10.49 -9.79 -9.13
C TRP A 26 10.65 -9.81 -7.62
N PHE A 27 10.46 -8.64 -6.98
CA PHE A 27 10.55 -8.52 -5.53
C PHE A 27 9.33 -9.11 -4.80
N THR A 28 8.16 -9.16 -5.45
CA THR A 28 6.98 -9.83 -4.90
C THR A 28 7.24 -11.33 -4.70
N GLY A 29 8.06 -11.95 -5.55
CA GLY A 29 8.50 -13.34 -5.41
C GLY A 29 9.29 -13.64 -4.12
N LEU A 30 9.87 -12.61 -3.48
CA LEU A 30 10.56 -12.75 -2.19
C LEU A 30 9.59 -12.94 -1.01
N VAL A 31 8.33 -12.53 -1.17
CA VAL A 31 7.29 -12.73 -0.16
C VAL A 31 6.74 -14.14 -0.29
N THR A 32 6.98 -14.96 0.72
CA THR A 32 6.52 -16.36 0.76
C THR A 32 5.12 -16.47 1.37
N ASN A 33 4.48 -17.63 1.19
CA ASN A 33 3.22 -17.93 1.89
C ASN A 33 3.40 -17.97 3.41
N LYS A 34 4.59 -18.34 3.90
CA LYS A 34 4.94 -18.25 5.31
C LYS A 34 4.95 -16.81 5.77
N THR A 35 5.55 -15.90 5.01
CA THR A 35 5.53 -14.45 5.31
C THR A 35 4.10 -13.93 5.44
N LEU A 36 3.18 -14.34 4.56
CA LEU A 36 1.77 -13.96 4.68
C LEU A 36 1.13 -14.53 5.95
N ALA A 37 1.36 -15.81 6.25
CA ALA A 37 0.79 -16.46 7.43
C ALA A 37 1.26 -15.78 8.73
N ASP A 38 2.56 -15.50 8.84
CA ASP A 38 3.18 -14.87 10.01
C ASP A 38 2.70 -13.42 10.22
N ASN A 39 2.30 -12.73 9.13
CA ASN A 39 1.92 -11.32 9.16
C ASN A 39 0.41 -11.07 9.09
N ARG A 40 -0.45 -12.09 9.05
CA ARG A 40 -1.89 -11.92 8.80
C ARG A 40 -2.64 -11.10 9.87
N ILE A 41 -2.10 -11.00 11.09
CA ILE A 41 -2.67 -10.24 12.21
C ILE A 41 -1.64 -9.32 12.88
N SER A 42 -0.43 -9.20 12.32
CA SER A 42 0.70 -8.53 13.01
C SER A 42 0.66 -7.00 12.94
N LEU A 43 -0.09 -6.41 12.02
CA LEU A 43 -0.25 -4.95 11.83
C LEU A 43 1.08 -4.16 11.83
N THR A 44 2.16 -4.80 11.36
CA THR A 44 3.48 -4.16 11.26
C THR A 44 3.52 -3.13 10.12
N ASP A 45 4.47 -2.21 10.16
CA ASP A 45 4.69 -1.23 9.08
C ASP A 45 4.91 -1.91 7.71
N GLN A 46 5.47 -3.11 7.69
CA GLN A 46 5.61 -3.89 6.45
C GLN A 46 4.26 -4.30 5.86
N VAL A 47 3.27 -4.61 6.70
CA VAL A 47 1.90 -4.90 6.28
C VAL A 47 1.16 -3.62 5.90
N LEU A 48 1.22 -2.60 6.77
CA LEU A 48 0.44 -1.38 6.64
C LEU A 48 0.97 -0.44 5.54
N LYS A 49 2.29 -0.31 5.42
CA LYS A 49 2.93 0.63 4.48
C LYS A 49 3.62 -0.06 3.31
N GLY A 50 3.83 -1.38 3.41
CA GLY A 50 4.50 -2.16 2.38
C GLY A 50 3.57 -2.52 1.22
N THR A 51 4.10 -2.49 0.01
CA THR A 51 3.35 -2.91 -1.18
C THR A 51 3.53 -4.40 -1.49
N LEU A 52 4.69 -4.98 -1.17
CA LEU A 52 5.02 -6.35 -1.55
C LEU A 52 4.15 -7.40 -0.86
N ILE A 53 3.89 -7.24 0.46
CA ILE A 53 3.01 -8.14 1.21
C ILE A 53 1.59 -8.05 0.67
N GLN A 54 1.07 -6.83 0.44
CA GLN A 54 -0.28 -6.63 -0.09
C GLN A 54 -0.40 -7.14 -1.54
N ASN A 55 0.61 -6.96 -2.40
CA ASN A 55 0.62 -7.54 -3.74
C ASN A 55 0.50 -9.07 -3.66
N LYS A 56 1.33 -9.71 -2.82
CA LYS A 56 1.29 -11.16 -2.62
C LYS A 56 -0.02 -11.65 -2.03
N LEU A 57 -0.60 -10.88 -1.11
CA LEU A 57 -1.91 -11.16 -0.52
C LEU A 57 -3.00 -11.27 -1.59
N PHE A 58 -3.06 -10.32 -2.53
CA PHE A 58 -4.06 -10.31 -3.60
C PHE A 58 -3.77 -11.35 -4.71
N GLU A 59 -2.53 -11.80 -4.88
CA GLU A 59 -2.23 -12.97 -5.72
C GLU A 59 -2.79 -14.26 -5.10
N SER A 60 -2.81 -14.35 -3.77
CA SER A 60 -3.29 -15.53 -3.05
C SER A 60 -4.81 -15.55 -2.96
N ASN A 61 -5.40 -16.74 -3.16
CA ASN A 61 -6.83 -16.97 -2.91
C ASN A 61 -7.13 -17.51 -1.50
N LYS A 62 -6.09 -17.71 -0.68
CA LYS A 62 -6.18 -18.29 0.66
C LYS A 62 -6.74 -17.29 1.68
N TYR A 63 -6.44 -16.01 1.49
CA TYR A 63 -6.75 -14.97 2.48
C TYR A 63 -7.94 -14.12 2.09
N TYR A 64 -8.58 -13.56 3.13
CA TYR A 64 -9.65 -12.59 3.03
C TYR A 64 -9.21 -11.28 3.70
N PRO A 65 -8.91 -10.23 2.94
CA PRO A 65 -8.45 -8.96 3.49
C PRO A 65 -9.54 -8.22 4.24
N ILE A 66 -9.20 -7.66 5.41
CA ILE A 66 -10.06 -6.78 6.21
C ILE A 66 -9.29 -5.49 6.45
N TYR A 67 -9.78 -4.42 5.85
CA TYR A 67 -9.26 -3.07 6.04
C TYR A 67 -10.02 -2.36 7.16
N GLY A 68 -9.30 -1.60 7.98
CA GLY A 68 -9.90 -0.89 9.10
C GLY A 68 -8.93 0.09 9.78
N SER A 69 -9.11 0.30 11.07
CA SER A 69 -8.31 1.20 11.88
C SER A 69 -8.00 0.57 13.25
N SER A 70 -8.14 1.32 14.34
CA SER A 70 -7.82 0.88 15.71
C SER A 70 -8.65 -0.29 16.23
N GLU A 71 -9.80 -0.57 15.64
CA GLU A 71 -10.61 -1.74 15.96
C GLU A 71 -9.90 -3.06 15.61
N LEU A 72 -8.95 -3.03 14.66
CA LEU A 72 -8.15 -4.20 14.29
C LEU A 72 -6.98 -4.46 15.25
N GLU A 73 -6.57 -3.45 16.04
CA GLU A 73 -5.48 -3.57 17.01
C GLU A 73 -5.91 -4.22 18.33
N LYS A 74 -7.22 -4.31 18.59
CA LYS A 74 -7.73 -4.85 19.85
C LYS A 74 -7.53 -6.35 19.89
N ASP A 75 -6.84 -6.81 20.92
CA ASP A 75 -6.68 -8.23 21.23
C ASP A 75 -7.84 -8.70 22.10
N ASP A 76 -8.98 -8.92 21.48
CA ASP A 76 -10.20 -9.41 22.11
C ASP A 76 -10.85 -10.54 21.29
N PRO A 77 -11.76 -11.33 21.88
CA PRO A 77 -12.43 -12.43 21.19
C PRO A 77 -13.25 -12.03 19.95
N PHE A 78 -13.61 -10.76 19.82
CA PHE A 78 -14.39 -10.20 18.71
C PHE A 78 -13.49 -9.63 17.59
N ASN A 79 -12.17 -9.57 17.81
CA ASN A 79 -11.25 -9.21 16.75
C ASN A 79 -11.49 -10.10 15.51
N PRO A 80 -11.75 -9.54 14.32
CA PRO A 80 -12.10 -10.33 13.14
C PRO A 80 -11.00 -11.32 12.74
N GLY A 81 -9.72 -11.04 13.04
CA GLY A 81 -8.60 -11.97 12.84
C GLY A 81 -8.68 -13.21 13.73
N ILE A 82 -9.33 -13.12 14.87
CA ILE A 82 -9.52 -14.21 15.83
C ILE A 82 -10.88 -14.89 15.62
N ALA A 83 -11.95 -14.11 15.61
CA ALA A 83 -13.32 -14.61 15.59
C ALA A 83 -13.64 -15.41 14.32
N LEU A 84 -13.28 -14.88 13.14
CA LEU A 84 -13.59 -15.54 11.86
C LEU A 84 -12.74 -16.79 11.63
N ASN A 85 -11.53 -16.85 12.15
CA ASN A 85 -10.71 -18.06 12.03
C ASN A 85 -11.23 -19.23 12.89
N LYS A 86 -11.89 -18.94 14.00
CA LYS A 86 -12.56 -19.97 14.83
C LYS A 86 -13.78 -20.60 14.16
N GLN A 87 -14.36 -19.94 13.16
CA GLN A 87 -15.58 -20.40 12.49
C GLN A 87 -15.31 -21.30 11.26
N ASN A 88 -14.10 -21.83 11.10
CA ASN A 88 -13.72 -22.66 9.95
C ASN A 88 -14.09 -22.04 8.60
N ALA A 89 -13.89 -20.73 8.47
CA ALA A 89 -14.12 -20.02 7.21
C ALA A 89 -13.24 -20.62 6.11
N SER A 90 -13.75 -20.64 4.88
CA SER A 90 -13.01 -21.17 3.71
C SER A 90 -11.73 -20.39 3.38
N LYS A 91 -11.56 -19.22 3.98
CA LYS A 91 -10.38 -18.35 3.85
C LYS A 91 -9.95 -17.83 5.21
N GLU A 92 -8.63 -17.70 5.38
CA GLU A 92 -8.05 -17.07 6.56
C GLU A 92 -8.17 -15.54 6.45
N THR A 93 -8.46 -14.86 7.55
CA THR A 93 -8.50 -13.39 7.56
C THR A 93 -7.09 -12.81 7.53
N PHE A 94 -6.93 -11.69 6.85
CA PHE A 94 -5.70 -10.90 6.81
C PHE A 94 -6.05 -9.45 7.17
N LEU A 95 -5.53 -8.95 8.28
CA LEU A 95 -5.84 -7.62 8.80
C LEU A 95 -4.91 -6.56 8.21
N ILE A 96 -5.49 -5.43 7.78
CA ILE A 96 -4.76 -4.28 7.24
C ILE A 96 -5.40 -3.02 7.82
N GLY A 97 -4.73 -2.37 8.75
CA GLY A 97 -5.21 -1.15 9.38
C GLY A 97 -4.75 -1.04 10.83
N ALA A 98 -4.51 0.17 11.28
CA ALA A 98 -4.06 0.47 12.63
C ALA A 98 -4.63 1.81 13.08
N GLY A 99 -4.52 2.12 14.36
CA GLY A 99 -4.95 3.41 14.91
C GLY A 99 -4.38 4.59 14.13
N GLY A 100 -5.24 5.53 13.75
CA GLY A 100 -4.89 6.65 12.89
C GLY A 100 -5.02 6.40 11.38
N SER A 101 -5.24 5.15 10.94
CA SER A 101 -5.69 4.89 9.56
C SER A 101 -7.13 5.35 9.41
N THR A 102 -7.37 6.25 8.47
CA THR A 102 -8.70 6.79 8.18
C THR A 102 -9.10 6.49 6.75
N ASP A 103 -10.19 7.09 6.30
CA ASP A 103 -10.73 6.96 4.95
C ASP A 103 -9.66 7.15 3.86
N LEU A 104 -8.89 8.24 3.90
CA LEU A 104 -7.88 8.53 2.87
C LEU A 104 -6.72 7.53 2.90
N ILE A 105 -6.24 7.13 4.08
CA ILE A 105 -5.13 6.18 4.21
C ILE A 105 -5.55 4.84 3.60
N ASN A 106 -6.66 4.28 4.08
CA ASN A 106 -7.19 3.02 3.56
C ASN A 106 -7.55 3.10 2.06
N ALA A 107 -8.05 4.25 1.61
CA ALA A 107 -8.36 4.47 0.20
C ALA A 107 -7.10 4.43 -0.69
N VAL A 108 -5.98 4.99 -0.22
CA VAL A 108 -4.68 4.91 -0.93
C VAL A 108 -4.14 3.48 -0.91
N GLU A 109 -4.24 2.77 0.21
CA GLU A 109 -3.86 1.35 0.31
C GLU A 109 -4.63 0.50 -0.70
N LEU A 110 -5.95 0.64 -0.77
CA LEU A 110 -6.79 -0.05 -1.76
C LEU A 110 -6.47 0.39 -3.19
N ALA A 111 -6.30 1.69 -3.42
CA ALA A 111 -5.98 2.21 -4.73
C ALA A 111 -4.60 1.77 -5.24
N ALA A 112 -3.64 1.53 -4.33
CA ALA A 112 -2.36 0.92 -4.66
C ALA A 112 -2.50 -0.52 -5.19
N GLN A 113 -3.62 -1.18 -4.90
CA GLN A 113 -3.94 -2.53 -5.35
C GLN A 113 -5.03 -2.55 -6.45
N TYR A 114 -5.35 -1.42 -7.05
CA TYR A 114 -6.51 -1.25 -7.93
C TYR A 114 -6.65 -2.34 -9.00
N ASP A 115 -5.56 -2.64 -9.73
CA ASP A 115 -5.55 -3.65 -10.79
C ASP A 115 -5.70 -5.09 -10.21
N ASN A 116 -5.25 -5.31 -8.97
CA ASN A 116 -5.32 -6.58 -8.27
C ASN A 116 -6.68 -6.85 -7.60
N LEU A 117 -7.51 -5.80 -7.42
CA LEU A 117 -8.81 -5.93 -6.74
C LEU A 117 -9.88 -6.60 -7.61
N LYS A 118 -9.68 -6.67 -8.92
CA LYS A 118 -10.68 -7.22 -9.86
C LYS A 118 -11.06 -8.66 -9.50
N GLY A 119 -12.33 -8.86 -9.20
CA GLY A 119 -12.87 -10.18 -8.80
C GLY A 119 -12.49 -10.63 -7.39
N LYS A 120 -11.81 -9.79 -6.60
CA LYS A 120 -11.47 -10.08 -5.20
C LYS A 120 -12.56 -9.60 -4.25
N LYS A 121 -12.70 -10.32 -3.14
CA LYS A 121 -13.60 -9.95 -2.03
C LYS A 121 -12.75 -9.49 -0.85
N PHE A 122 -13.16 -8.41 -0.22
CA PHE A 122 -12.56 -7.88 1.01
C PHE A 122 -13.63 -7.18 1.85
N THR A 123 -13.36 -6.95 3.12
CA THR A 123 -14.17 -6.08 3.99
C THR A 123 -13.43 -4.76 4.20
N PHE A 124 -14.19 -3.68 4.20
CA PHE A 124 -13.71 -2.36 4.59
C PHE A 124 -14.58 -1.84 5.75
N ILE A 125 -13.98 -1.71 6.93
CA ILE A 125 -14.64 -1.20 8.13
C ILE A 125 -14.54 0.33 8.08
N ILE A 126 -15.68 0.99 8.03
CA ILE A 126 -15.79 2.44 7.96
C ILE A 126 -16.27 2.98 9.32
N SER A 127 -15.48 3.86 9.93
CA SER A 127 -15.86 4.52 11.17
C SER A 127 -16.44 5.91 10.91
N PRO A 128 -17.61 6.25 11.49
CA PRO A 128 -18.22 7.58 11.35
C PRO A 128 -17.31 8.73 11.82
N GLN A 129 -16.44 8.49 12.78
CA GLN A 129 -15.49 9.48 13.29
C GLN A 129 -14.47 9.97 12.25
N TRP A 130 -14.26 9.25 11.15
CA TRP A 130 -13.36 9.69 10.08
C TRP A 130 -13.91 10.88 9.29
N PHE A 131 -15.23 11.08 9.33
CA PHE A 131 -15.95 12.11 8.57
C PHE A 131 -16.30 13.35 9.42
N THR A 132 -15.66 13.50 10.56
CA THR A 132 -15.78 14.71 11.42
C THR A 132 -14.78 15.77 11.00
N ASN A 133 -14.93 17.00 11.55
CA ASN A 133 -13.99 18.10 11.31
C ASN A 133 -12.54 17.79 11.77
N HIS A 134 -12.37 16.80 12.63
CA HIS A 134 -11.07 16.34 13.12
C HIS A 134 -10.55 15.10 12.40
N GLY A 135 -11.21 14.63 11.35
CA GLY A 135 -10.92 13.37 10.61
C GLY A 135 -9.44 12.99 10.52
N LEU A 136 -8.85 13.01 9.35
CA LEU A 136 -7.43 12.74 9.19
C LEU A 136 -6.58 13.97 9.57
N THR A 137 -5.86 13.89 10.67
CA THR A 137 -4.89 14.93 11.08
C THR A 137 -3.60 14.84 10.29
N ASN A 138 -2.83 15.94 10.21
CA ASN A 138 -1.50 15.91 9.60
C ASN A 138 -0.57 14.90 10.28
N GLN A 139 -0.63 14.77 11.58
CA GLN A 139 0.17 13.80 12.34
C GLN A 139 -0.15 12.36 11.96
N ASN A 140 -1.44 12.01 11.88
CA ASN A 140 -1.85 10.66 11.45
C ASN A 140 -1.50 10.41 9.98
N PHE A 141 -1.66 11.43 9.11
CA PHE A 141 -1.23 11.33 7.72
C PHE A 141 0.26 10.98 7.63
N ASP A 142 1.12 11.73 8.32
CA ASP A 142 2.57 11.53 8.30
C ASP A 142 2.97 10.16 8.87
N ALA A 143 2.28 9.72 9.92
CA ALA A 143 2.57 8.44 10.57
C ALA A 143 2.14 7.23 9.73
N ARG A 144 1.06 7.35 8.95
CA ARG A 144 0.42 6.20 8.28
C ARG A 144 0.60 6.19 6.77
N MET A 145 0.80 7.34 6.11
CA MET A 145 0.94 7.40 4.66
C MET A 145 2.26 6.78 4.19
N SER A 146 2.16 5.98 3.14
CA SER A 146 3.30 5.32 2.52
C SER A 146 3.58 5.87 1.12
N GLN A 147 4.80 6.34 0.89
CA GLN A 147 5.23 6.79 -0.43
C GLN A 147 5.23 5.65 -1.45
N SER A 148 5.55 4.42 -1.04
CA SER A 148 5.54 3.26 -1.93
C SER A 148 4.12 2.94 -2.41
N GLN A 149 3.11 3.06 -1.53
CA GLN A 149 1.70 2.88 -1.88
C GLN A 149 1.21 4.00 -2.80
N ILE A 150 1.57 5.26 -2.54
CA ILE A 150 1.26 6.38 -3.44
C ILE A 150 1.84 6.12 -4.84
N ASN A 151 3.12 5.75 -4.91
CA ASN A 151 3.77 5.47 -6.19
C ASN A 151 3.10 4.29 -6.91
N GLN A 152 2.79 3.22 -6.19
CA GLN A 152 2.11 2.06 -6.77
C GLN A 152 0.70 2.42 -7.27
N MET A 153 -0.06 3.22 -6.52
CA MET A 153 -1.37 3.71 -6.91
C MET A 153 -1.33 4.46 -8.25
N PHE A 154 -0.39 5.40 -8.41
CA PHE A 154 -0.28 6.15 -9.67
C PHE A 154 0.19 5.30 -10.85
N ASN A 155 0.90 4.19 -10.58
CA ASN A 155 1.35 3.24 -11.59
C ASN A 155 0.29 2.19 -11.97
N GLN A 156 -0.89 2.15 -11.31
CA GLN A 156 -1.98 1.24 -11.68
C GLN A 156 -2.46 1.54 -13.11
N LYS A 157 -2.52 0.53 -13.98
CA LYS A 157 -2.81 0.71 -15.40
C LYS A 157 -4.29 0.93 -15.65
N ASP A 158 -5.13 0.15 -14.96
CA ASP A 158 -6.59 0.15 -15.14
C ASP A 158 -7.28 1.28 -14.35
N MET A 159 -6.54 1.98 -13.47
CA MET A 159 -7.08 3.07 -12.67
C MET A 159 -7.34 4.33 -13.54
N PRO A 160 -8.58 4.84 -13.60
CA PRO A 160 -8.92 6.00 -14.43
C PRO A 160 -8.14 7.26 -14.07
N ALA A 161 -7.75 8.05 -15.08
CA ALA A 161 -6.96 9.27 -14.88
C ALA A 161 -7.67 10.31 -14.00
N ASN A 162 -9.01 10.47 -14.13
CA ASN A 162 -9.79 11.35 -13.28
C ASN A 162 -9.76 10.93 -11.80
N LEU A 163 -9.72 9.63 -11.53
CA LEU A 163 -9.59 9.12 -10.17
C LEU A 163 -8.18 9.40 -9.60
N LYS A 164 -7.12 9.16 -10.38
CA LYS A 164 -5.73 9.52 -10.01
C LYS A 164 -5.63 11.02 -9.70
N LYS A 165 -6.24 11.88 -10.53
CA LYS A 165 -6.27 13.32 -10.32
C LYS A 165 -6.93 13.71 -8.98
N ARG A 166 -8.06 13.09 -8.63
CA ARG A 166 -8.75 13.33 -7.35
C ARG A 166 -7.89 12.92 -6.15
N TYR A 167 -7.20 11.77 -6.22
CA TYR A 167 -6.25 11.37 -5.19
C TYR A 167 -5.08 12.37 -5.06
N ALA A 168 -4.49 12.80 -6.18
CA ALA A 168 -3.43 13.80 -6.16
C ALA A 168 -3.89 15.11 -5.50
N GLN A 169 -5.06 15.62 -5.87
CA GLN A 169 -5.64 16.82 -5.27
C GLN A 169 -5.82 16.69 -3.75
N ARG A 170 -6.31 15.54 -3.29
CA ARG A 170 -6.54 15.30 -1.87
C ARG A 170 -5.23 15.15 -1.10
N LEU A 171 -4.25 14.43 -1.65
CA LEU A 171 -2.93 14.25 -1.04
C LEU A 171 -2.16 15.57 -0.90
N LEU A 172 -2.27 16.46 -1.89
CA LEU A 172 -1.60 17.77 -1.87
C LEU A 172 -2.14 18.73 -0.78
N GLN A 173 -3.26 18.42 -0.15
CA GLN A 173 -3.77 19.20 0.99
C GLN A 173 -2.95 18.98 2.27
N PHE A 174 -2.13 17.95 2.34
CA PHE A 174 -1.28 17.65 3.49
C PHE A 174 0.13 18.23 3.29
N PRO A 175 0.67 18.98 4.28
CA PRO A 175 1.95 19.70 4.13
C PRO A 175 3.12 18.82 3.68
N HIS A 176 3.25 17.62 4.24
CA HIS A 176 4.34 16.71 3.87
C HIS A 176 4.21 16.14 2.45
N ALA A 177 2.99 15.99 1.95
CA ALA A 177 2.78 15.60 0.55
C ALA A 177 3.05 16.78 -0.40
N HIS A 178 2.73 18.01 0.03
CA HIS A 178 2.93 19.22 -0.77
C HIS A 178 4.39 19.49 -1.09
N ASN A 179 5.31 19.15 -0.19
CA ASN A 179 6.76 19.31 -0.37
C ASN A 179 7.35 18.27 -1.36
N LYS A 180 6.56 17.36 -1.92
CA LYS A 180 7.03 16.35 -2.87
C LYS A 180 6.73 16.80 -4.30
N SER A 181 7.71 17.43 -4.94
CA SER A 181 7.69 17.87 -6.35
C SER A 181 7.06 16.83 -7.30
N TYR A 182 7.24 15.55 -7.00
CA TYR A 182 6.69 14.42 -7.74
C TYR A 182 5.14 14.42 -7.79
N LEU A 183 4.44 14.66 -6.67
CA LEU A 183 2.97 14.72 -6.64
C LEU A 183 2.45 15.94 -7.42
N CYS A 184 3.15 17.07 -7.33
CA CYS A 184 2.83 18.26 -8.10
C CYS A 184 2.99 18.00 -9.61
N LEU A 185 4.07 17.34 -10.03
CA LEU A 185 4.31 16.96 -11.43
C LEU A 185 3.25 15.99 -11.94
N LEU A 186 2.90 14.98 -11.15
CA LEU A 186 1.81 14.05 -11.52
C LEU A 186 0.47 14.75 -11.66
N TYR A 187 0.13 15.62 -10.71
CA TYR A 187 -1.11 16.39 -10.79
C TYR A 187 -1.14 17.26 -12.05
N THR A 188 -0.04 17.95 -12.37
CA THR A 188 0.07 18.82 -13.54
C THR A 188 -0.03 18.00 -14.84
N SER A 189 0.65 16.86 -14.93
CA SER A 189 0.59 15.98 -16.10
C SER A 189 -0.83 15.42 -16.32
N LEU A 190 -1.54 15.04 -15.26
CA LEU A 190 -2.92 14.57 -15.33
C LEU A 190 -3.93 15.70 -15.63
N SER A 191 -3.57 16.96 -15.32
CA SER A 191 -4.42 18.13 -15.61
C SER A 191 -4.31 18.57 -17.05
N GLY A 192 -3.18 18.35 -17.70
CA GLY A 192 -2.93 18.66 -19.10
C GLY A 192 -3.50 17.63 -20.09
N LEU A 193 -4.06 16.52 -19.59
CA LEU A 193 -4.70 15.46 -20.39
C LEU A 193 -6.25 15.60 -20.45
N ALA A 194 -6.81 16.71 -19.94
CA ALA A 194 -8.27 16.96 -19.88
C ALA A 194 -8.74 17.91 -20.97
#